data_3ae2f095f197cabcc6139434d54d3f66
#
_entry.id   3ae2f095f197cabcc6139434d54d3f66
#
_cell.length_a   1.000
_cell.length_b   1.000
_cell.length_c   1.000
_cell.angle_alpha   90.00
_cell.angle_beta   90.00
_cell.angle_gamma   90.00
#
_symmetry.space_group_name_H-M   'P 1'
#
loop_
_entity.id
_entity.type
_entity.pdbx_description
1 polymer ?
#
loop_
_entity_poly.entity_id
_entity_poly.type
_entity_poly.pdbx_seq_one_letter_code
_entity_poly.pdbx_strand_id
1 'polypeptide(L)'
;LNRHTYHAVPGTEAIAPSVPRLCTLRLKGIDRTIVLPDDPELVEALSSCIHGWPSDLQPLDPATLATPDPSALAPLCVIEPRGPGIYRTHSRYLDRPFDKLPAATAICTLLADLSQAYSETPGDHVFGLHCGAVTICGTTLVLAGARRAGKSTLVARLSAFPEVDILCDDVLPIAADGRAVALGLAPRLRLPLPEGASPAFRQHVTRWLGPADDRYGYLPTPNLLSHGKTVPAHVFLLLDRRDEGPARLHGLTEDETLCRLLERSIAGPAGPEPSFAAAHDLAKRLTGLRLVYSDLEEATTLLLRHFGRLGEDRQDFGPVSPPLAPTAPESPETPAEIDQTMPFVRASDAAVRRVGDAAFIWRPGDVMLWHLNPVARAIWAMLDEPAPATLLVEVLGELFPDETPERLASDLQGLMARLCAEGLIHPAG
;
A
#
# COMPACT_ATOMS: atom_id res chain seq x y z
N LEU A 1 -44.69 19.10 -60.69
CA LEU A 1 -44.12 18.03 -61.53
C LEU A 1 -42.64 18.31 -61.78
N ASN A 2 -41.76 17.77 -60.93
CA ASN A 2 -40.37 17.51 -61.30
C ASN A 2 -39.87 16.31 -60.46
N ARG A 3 -39.68 15.19 -61.11
CA ARG A 3 -39.04 13.97 -60.55
C ARG A 3 -37.56 14.24 -60.56
N HIS A 4 -36.96 14.25 -59.37
CA HIS A 4 -35.53 14.09 -59.24
C HIS A 4 -35.21 12.61 -58.94
N THR A 5 -34.53 11.98 -59.87
CA THR A 5 -33.94 10.68 -59.81
C THR A 5 -32.68 10.75 -58.88
N TYR A 6 -32.73 10.09 -57.74
CA TYR A 6 -31.55 9.88 -56.94
C TYR A 6 -30.70 8.73 -57.52
N HIS A 7 -29.54 9.06 -58.00
CA HIS A 7 -28.51 8.03 -58.27
C HIS A 7 -27.99 7.44 -56.99
N ALA A 8 -28.12 6.12 -56.85
CA ALA A 8 -27.52 5.36 -55.79
C ALA A 8 -25.98 5.43 -55.90
N VAL A 9 -25.31 5.86 -54.87
CA VAL A 9 -23.86 5.75 -54.69
C VAL A 9 -23.56 4.28 -54.43
N PRO A 10 -22.61 3.63 -55.16
CA PRO A 10 -22.30 2.23 -54.91
C PRO A 10 -21.53 2.06 -53.59
N GLY A 11 -22.04 1.14 -52.78
CA GLY A 11 -21.32 0.27 -51.84
C GLY A 11 -20.22 0.87 -51.01
N THR A 12 -20.56 1.39 -49.81
CA THR A 12 -19.70 1.19 -48.65
C THR A 12 -19.91 -0.25 -48.22
N GLU A 13 -18.98 -1.15 -48.56
CA GLU A 13 -18.87 -2.45 -47.92
C GLU A 13 -18.77 -2.20 -46.41
N ALA A 14 -19.78 -2.67 -45.66
CA ALA A 14 -19.70 -2.74 -44.21
C ALA A 14 -18.56 -3.73 -43.90
N ILE A 15 -17.41 -3.19 -43.50
CA ILE A 15 -16.31 -3.97 -42.96
C ILE A 15 -16.92 -4.69 -41.77
N ALA A 16 -17.07 -6.01 -41.87
CA ALA A 16 -17.46 -6.85 -40.74
C ALA A 16 -16.51 -6.54 -39.58
N PRO A 17 -16.99 -6.35 -38.33
CA PRO A 17 -16.10 -6.10 -37.21
C PRO A 17 -15.12 -7.25 -37.12
N SER A 18 -13.85 -7.00 -37.45
CA SER A 18 -12.79 -7.96 -37.31
C SER A 18 -12.72 -8.30 -35.83
N VAL A 19 -12.78 -9.61 -35.50
CA VAL A 19 -12.53 -10.07 -34.13
C VAL A 19 -11.20 -9.48 -33.72
N PRO A 20 -11.13 -8.70 -32.62
CA PRO A 20 -9.89 -8.06 -32.20
C PRO A 20 -8.84 -9.13 -31.94
N ARG A 21 -7.67 -8.97 -32.54
CA ARG A 21 -6.54 -9.85 -32.28
C ARG A 21 -6.14 -9.69 -30.82
N LEU A 22 -5.83 -10.80 -30.17
CA LEU A 22 -5.31 -10.80 -28.78
C LEU A 22 -3.80 -10.99 -28.81
N CYS A 23 -3.14 -10.44 -27.81
CA CYS A 23 -1.72 -10.60 -27.54
C CYS A 23 -1.52 -11.14 -26.14
N THR A 24 -0.40 -11.83 -25.94
CA THR A 24 0.12 -12.18 -24.62
C THR A 24 1.29 -11.27 -24.29
N LEU A 25 1.24 -10.65 -23.13
CA LEU A 25 2.34 -9.89 -22.56
C LEU A 25 2.99 -10.71 -21.43
N ARG A 26 4.32 -10.83 -21.48
CA ARG A 26 5.14 -11.42 -20.42
C ARG A 26 6.07 -10.35 -19.86
N LEU A 27 6.21 -10.31 -18.56
CA LEU A 27 7.09 -9.38 -17.85
C LEU A 27 8.09 -10.16 -17.01
N LYS A 28 9.35 -9.72 -17.00
CA LYS A 28 10.39 -10.37 -16.21
C LYS A 28 10.05 -10.35 -14.72
N GLY A 29 10.15 -11.49 -14.05
CA GLY A 29 9.82 -11.63 -12.64
C GLY A 29 8.33 -11.85 -12.35
N ILE A 30 7.50 -12.01 -13.40
CA ILE A 30 6.09 -12.44 -13.30
C ILE A 30 5.97 -13.81 -13.97
N ASP A 31 5.51 -14.79 -13.24
CA ASP A 31 5.37 -16.18 -13.71
C ASP A 31 4.15 -16.41 -14.61
N ARG A 32 3.26 -15.43 -14.69
CA ARG A 32 1.98 -15.50 -15.42
C ARG A 32 1.93 -14.57 -16.59
N THR A 33 1.21 -14.98 -17.61
CA THR A 33 0.95 -14.13 -18.78
C THR A 33 -0.19 -13.15 -18.51
N ILE A 34 -0.20 -12.06 -19.27
CA ILE A 34 -1.29 -11.11 -19.36
C ILE A 34 -1.85 -11.23 -20.77
N VAL A 35 -3.16 -11.26 -20.90
CA VAL A 35 -3.85 -11.28 -22.21
C VAL A 35 -4.51 -9.92 -22.42
N LEU A 36 -4.23 -9.28 -23.55
CA LEU A 36 -4.79 -7.98 -23.91
C LEU A 36 -5.07 -7.90 -25.42
N PRO A 37 -5.98 -7.02 -25.87
CA PRO A 37 -6.21 -6.81 -27.29
C PRO A 37 -4.98 -6.16 -27.95
N ASP A 38 -4.76 -6.49 -29.22
CA ASP A 38 -3.83 -5.81 -30.11
C ASP A 38 -4.43 -4.44 -30.51
N ASP A 39 -4.55 -3.58 -29.52
CA ASP A 39 -5.10 -2.24 -29.60
C ASP A 39 -3.98 -1.23 -29.39
N PRO A 40 -3.56 -0.49 -30.42
CA PRO A 40 -2.43 0.44 -30.33
C PRO A 40 -2.58 1.47 -29.22
N GLU A 41 -3.79 1.98 -28.96
CA GLU A 41 -4.04 2.97 -27.92
C GLU A 41 -3.81 2.38 -26.51
N LEU A 42 -4.31 1.16 -26.26
CA LEU A 42 -4.09 0.47 -24.98
C LEU A 42 -2.62 0.10 -24.77
N VAL A 43 -1.96 -0.42 -25.82
CA VAL A 43 -0.55 -0.83 -25.75
C VAL A 43 0.36 0.38 -25.54
N GLU A 44 0.13 1.50 -26.24
CA GLU A 44 0.88 2.75 -26.05
C GLU A 44 0.67 3.31 -24.65
N ALA A 45 -0.58 3.35 -24.19
CA ALA A 45 -0.94 3.80 -22.86
C ALA A 45 -0.26 2.93 -21.77
N LEU A 46 -0.27 1.61 -21.93
CA LEU A 46 0.43 0.69 -21.01
C LEU A 46 1.94 0.91 -21.03
N SER A 47 2.53 1.02 -22.23
CA SER A 47 3.98 1.22 -22.39
C SER A 47 4.46 2.52 -21.76
N SER A 48 3.63 3.57 -21.78
CA SER A 48 3.96 4.85 -21.12
C SER A 48 3.91 4.76 -19.59
N CYS A 49 3.14 3.82 -19.03
CA CYS A 49 3.03 3.61 -17.59
C CYS A 49 4.12 2.69 -17.02
N ILE A 50 4.86 1.96 -17.86
CA ILE A 50 5.87 0.98 -17.43
C ILE A 50 7.25 1.43 -17.94
N HIS A 51 8.14 1.78 -17.01
CA HIS A 51 9.47 2.27 -17.32
C HIS A 51 10.55 1.21 -17.09
N GLY A 52 11.23 0.77 -18.15
CA GLY A 52 12.37 -0.13 -18.08
C GLY A 52 12.09 -1.55 -17.62
N TRP A 53 10.83 -1.97 -17.57
CA TRP A 53 10.48 -3.37 -17.24
C TRP A 53 10.66 -4.24 -18.47
N PRO A 54 11.57 -5.23 -18.44
CA PRO A 54 11.75 -6.13 -19.58
C PRO A 54 10.47 -6.90 -19.86
N SER A 55 9.95 -6.72 -21.08
CA SER A 55 8.66 -7.28 -21.49
C SER A 55 8.74 -7.89 -22.88
N ASP A 56 7.90 -8.88 -23.14
CA ASP A 56 7.72 -9.54 -24.41
C ASP A 56 6.23 -9.59 -24.76
N LEU A 57 5.85 -8.94 -25.85
CA LEU A 57 4.48 -8.90 -26.34
C LEU A 57 4.39 -9.73 -27.63
N GLN A 58 3.62 -10.80 -27.61
CA GLN A 58 3.46 -11.74 -28.71
C GLN A 58 1.98 -11.85 -29.12
N PRO A 59 1.68 -11.97 -30.43
CA PRO A 59 0.33 -12.32 -30.86
C PRO A 59 -0.13 -13.64 -30.20
N LEU A 60 -1.34 -13.67 -29.71
CA LEU A 60 -1.92 -14.88 -29.14
C LEU A 60 -2.41 -15.79 -30.29
N ASP A 61 -1.86 -17.01 -30.35
CA ASP A 61 -2.32 -18.02 -31.30
C ASP A 61 -3.76 -18.47 -30.91
N PRO A 62 -4.75 -18.34 -31.79
CA PRO A 62 -6.10 -18.84 -31.54
C PRO A 62 -6.15 -20.33 -31.20
N ALA A 63 -5.21 -21.14 -31.68
CA ALA A 63 -5.12 -22.56 -31.36
C ALA A 63 -4.82 -22.79 -29.86
N THR A 64 -4.07 -21.90 -29.21
CA THR A 64 -3.77 -21.95 -27.77
C THR A 64 -5.04 -21.73 -26.93
N LEU A 65 -5.99 -20.93 -27.42
CA LEU A 65 -7.28 -20.72 -26.75
C LEU A 65 -8.21 -21.96 -26.90
N ALA A 66 -8.12 -22.66 -28.03
CA ALA A 66 -8.96 -23.82 -28.31
C ALA A 66 -8.53 -25.09 -27.55
N THR A 67 -7.25 -25.20 -27.23
CA THR A 67 -6.66 -26.32 -26.48
C THR A 67 -5.76 -25.78 -25.36
N PRO A 68 -6.34 -25.30 -24.24
CA PRO A 68 -5.54 -24.79 -23.13
C PRO A 68 -4.67 -25.92 -22.58
N ASP A 69 -3.37 -25.66 -22.46
CA ASP A 69 -2.45 -26.56 -21.77
C ASP A 69 -2.89 -26.66 -20.30
N PRO A 70 -3.29 -27.84 -19.81
CA PRO A 70 -3.74 -27.99 -18.42
C PRO A 70 -2.62 -27.69 -17.39
N SER A 71 -1.36 -27.67 -17.82
CA SER A 71 -0.22 -27.33 -16.97
C SER A 71 0.09 -25.82 -16.98
N ALA A 72 -0.49 -25.06 -17.93
CA ALA A 72 -0.26 -23.61 -18.00
C ALA A 72 -0.97 -22.90 -16.84
N LEU A 73 -0.25 -22.00 -16.21
CA LEU A 73 -0.84 -21.12 -15.19
C LEU A 73 -1.88 -20.21 -15.82
N ALA A 74 -3.04 -20.07 -15.17
CA ALA A 74 -4.06 -19.12 -15.60
C ALA A 74 -3.46 -17.70 -15.72
N PRO A 75 -3.88 -16.89 -16.70
CA PRO A 75 -3.40 -15.52 -16.84
C PRO A 75 -3.53 -14.70 -15.57
N LEU A 76 -2.60 -13.78 -15.35
CA LEU A 76 -2.65 -12.81 -14.25
C LEU A 76 -3.85 -11.87 -14.42
N CYS A 77 -3.98 -11.35 -15.64
CA CYS A 77 -5.03 -10.42 -16.03
C CYS A 77 -5.44 -10.67 -17.48
N VAL A 78 -6.72 -10.54 -17.78
CA VAL A 78 -7.27 -10.57 -19.14
C VAL A 78 -8.02 -9.27 -19.39
N ILE A 79 -7.62 -8.52 -20.40
CA ILE A 79 -8.31 -7.31 -20.85
C ILE A 79 -9.02 -7.63 -22.17
N GLU A 80 -10.35 -7.55 -22.15
CA GLU A 80 -11.19 -7.81 -23.32
C GLU A 80 -11.78 -6.51 -23.85
N PRO A 81 -11.79 -6.26 -25.18
CA PRO A 81 -12.48 -5.11 -25.75
C PRO A 81 -14.01 -5.31 -25.67
N ARG A 82 -14.73 -4.25 -25.35
CA ARG A 82 -16.21 -4.20 -25.29
C ARG A 82 -16.82 -3.15 -26.23
N GLY A 83 -15.98 -2.40 -26.91
CA GLY A 83 -16.28 -1.33 -27.84
C GLY A 83 -15.07 -0.44 -28.03
N PRO A 84 -15.11 0.58 -28.86
CA PRO A 84 -14.02 1.52 -29.06
C PRO A 84 -13.61 2.17 -27.73
N GLY A 85 -12.37 1.97 -27.31
CA GLY A 85 -11.81 2.53 -26.05
C GLY A 85 -12.46 2.02 -24.75
N ILE A 86 -13.28 0.97 -24.81
CA ILE A 86 -13.98 0.40 -23.64
C ILE A 86 -13.60 -1.05 -23.47
N TYR A 87 -13.24 -1.41 -22.23
CA TYR A 87 -12.68 -2.71 -21.89
C TYR A 87 -13.42 -3.36 -20.72
N ARG A 88 -13.25 -4.68 -20.62
CA ARG A 88 -13.53 -5.50 -19.44
C ARG A 88 -12.22 -6.09 -18.96
N THR A 89 -11.97 -6.07 -17.65
CA THR A 89 -10.79 -6.69 -17.04
C THR A 89 -11.19 -7.82 -16.12
N HIS A 90 -10.50 -8.94 -16.27
CA HIS A 90 -10.54 -10.08 -15.35
C HIS A 90 -9.22 -10.14 -14.63
N SER A 91 -9.22 -9.84 -13.35
CA SER A 91 -8.06 -9.96 -12.46
C SER A 91 -8.08 -11.32 -11.77
N ARG A 92 -6.91 -11.93 -11.62
CA ARG A 92 -6.75 -13.13 -10.79
C ARG A 92 -7.13 -12.91 -9.32
N TYR A 93 -6.98 -11.69 -8.84
CA TYR A 93 -7.19 -11.31 -7.44
C TYR A 93 -8.62 -10.89 -7.11
N LEU A 94 -9.52 -10.93 -8.10
CA LEU A 94 -10.89 -10.47 -7.94
C LEU A 94 -11.89 -11.52 -8.42
N ASP A 95 -12.91 -11.78 -7.62
CA ASP A 95 -13.95 -12.76 -7.92
C ASP A 95 -14.85 -12.35 -9.09
N ARG A 96 -14.89 -11.05 -9.40
CA ARG A 96 -15.75 -10.49 -10.46
C ARG A 96 -14.98 -9.58 -11.39
N PRO A 97 -15.25 -9.65 -12.69
CA PRO A 97 -14.64 -8.74 -13.65
C PRO A 97 -15.14 -7.32 -13.44
N PHE A 98 -14.30 -6.36 -13.77
CA PHE A 98 -14.70 -4.97 -13.98
C PHE A 98 -15.13 -4.78 -15.43
N ASP A 99 -16.27 -4.15 -15.65
CA ASP A 99 -16.84 -3.92 -16.98
C ASP A 99 -16.90 -2.42 -17.33
N LYS A 100 -16.95 -2.11 -18.62
CA LYS A 100 -17.08 -0.76 -19.16
C LYS A 100 -15.97 0.19 -18.68
N LEU A 101 -14.73 -0.27 -18.65
CA LEU A 101 -13.60 0.51 -18.24
C LEU A 101 -12.98 1.28 -19.40
N PRO A 102 -12.70 2.59 -19.26
CA PRO A 102 -11.78 3.31 -20.16
C PRO A 102 -10.37 2.74 -20.08
N ALA A 103 -9.52 3.01 -21.06
CA ALA A 103 -8.16 2.48 -21.14
C ALA A 103 -7.33 2.74 -19.88
N ALA A 104 -7.32 3.97 -19.36
CA ALA A 104 -6.54 4.31 -18.16
C ALA A 104 -6.99 3.52 -16.91
N THR A 105 -8.31 3.30 -16.73
CA THR A 105 -8.82 2.48 -15.62
C THR A 105 -8.57 0.98 -15.84
N ALA A 106 -8.62 0.48 -17.08
CA ALA A 106 -8.24 -0.91 -17.40
C ALA A 106 -6.76 -1.16 -17.07
N ILE A 107 -5.87 -0.23 -17.46
CA ILE A 107 -4.46 -0.24 -17.10
C ILE A 107 -4.28 -0.19 -15.58
N CYS A 108 -5.06 0.61 -14.86
CA CYS A 108 -5.02 0.67 -13.40
C CYS A 108 -5.18 -0.71 -12.74
N THR A 109 -6.15 -1.50 -13.21
CA THR A 109 -6.35 -2.87 -12.71
C THR A 109 -5.13 -3.74 -12.99
N LEU A 110 -4.62 -3.69 -14.22
CA LEU A 110 -3.43 -4.46 -14.60
C LEU A 110 -2.19 -4.09 -13.78
N LEU A 111 -1.91 -2.78 -13.56
CA LEU A 111 -0.74 -2.36 -12.79
C LEU A 111 -0.85 -2.76 -11.30
N ALA A 112 -2.06 -2.78 -10.75
CA ALA A 112 -2.30 -3.30 -9.40
C ALA A 112 -2.00 -4.81 -9.34
N ASP A 113 -2.50 -5.57 -10.30
CA ASP A 113 -2.23 -7.01 -10.40
C ASP A 113 -0.74 -7.32 -10.57
N LEU A 114 -0.03 -6.54 -11.40
CA LEU A 114 1.42 -6.65 -11.58
C LEU A 114 2.19 -6.42 -10.29
N SER A 115 1.83 -5.37 -9.56
CA SER A 115 2.48 -5.02 -8.31
C SER A 115 2.30 -6.11 -7.24
N GLN A 116 1.09 -6.66 -7.16
CA GLN A 116 0.76 -7.75 -6.25
C GLN A 116 1.51 -9.03 -6.66
N ALA A 117 1.44 -9.43 -7.93
CA ALA A 117 2.08 -10.64 -8.44
C ALA A 117 3.61 -10.59 -8.28
N TYR A 118 4.24 -9.43 -8.56
CA TYR A 118 5.67 -9.27 -8.34
C TYR A 118 6.05 -9.45 -6.88
N SER A 119 5.26 -8.91 -5.97
CA SER A 119 5.50 -9.05 -4.53
C SER A 119 5.29 -10.47 -3.99
N GLU A 120 4.42 -11.26 -4.63
CA GLU A 120 4.13 -12.66 -4.27
C GLU A 120 5.10 -13.66 -4.93
N THR A 121 5.69 -13.30 -6.07
CA THR A 121 6.60 -14.19 -6.78
C THR A 121 7.89 -14.36 -5.99
N PRO A 122 8.33 -15.60 -5.69
CA PRO A 122 9.60 -15.84 -5.03
C PRO A 122 10.76 -15.22 -5.80
N GLY A 123 11.55 -14.38 -5.14
CA GLY A 123 12.65 -13.65 -5.75
C GLY A 123 13.60 -13.10 -4.71
N ASP A 124 14.34 -12.06 -5.08
CA ASP A 124 15.31 -11.40 -4.21
C ASP A 124 14.66 -10.44 -3.18
N HIS A 125 13.32 -10.36 -3.14
CA HIS A 125 12.59 -9.51 -2.20
C HIS A 125 11.91 -10.35 -1.10
N VAL A 126 11.80 -9.74 0.10
CA VAL A 126 11.22 -10.39 1.29
C VAL A 126 9.89 -9.79 1.71
N PHE A 127 9.59 -8.56 1.23
CA PHE A 127 8.37 -7.84 1.51
C PHE A 127 7.82 -7.14 0.28
N GLY A 128 6.49 -7.04 0.21
CA GLY A 128 5.79 -6.03 -0.56
C GLY A 128 5.07 -5.09 0.40
N LEU A 129 5.35 -3.79 0.34
CA LEU A 129 4.72 -2.78 1.19
C LEU A 129 3.73 -1.94 0.38
N HIS A 130 2.50 -1.76 0.90
CA HIS A 130 1.55 -0.80 0.34
C HIS A 130 1.91 0.63 0.80
N CYS A 131 2.75 1.30 0.02
CA CYS A 131 3.29 2.63 0.32
C CYS A 131 3.67 3.37 -0.96
N GLY A 132 3.88 4.70 -0.85
CA GLY A 132 4.66 5.43 -1.85
C GLY A 132 6.14 5.45 -1.48
N ALA A 133 7.01 5.68 -2.44
CA ALA A 133 8.44 5.85 -2.14
C ALA A 133 9.11 6.81 -3.11
N VAL A 134 9.95 7.68 -2.53
CA VAL A 134 10.73 8.68 -3.27
C VAL A 134 12.13 8.77 -2.69
N THR A 135 13.08 9.21 -3.51
CA THR A 135 14.43 9.58 -3.05
C THR A 135 14.62 11.09 -3.19
N ILE A 136 14.99 11.79 -2.13
CA ILE A 136 15.31 13.22 -2.14
C ILE A 136 16.81 13.37 -1.89
N CYS A 137 17.57 13.88 -2.84
CA CYS A 137 19.02 14.02 -2.75
C CYS A 137 19.74 12.76 -2.23
N GLY A 138 19.29 11.57 -2.67
CA GLY A 138 19.84 10.27 -2.27
C GLY A 138 19.27 9.70 -0.98
N THR A 139 18.42 10.41 -0.23
CA THR A 139 17.70 9.89 0.95
C THR A 139 16.35 9.31 0.54
N THR A 140 16.16 8.02 0.72
CA THR A 140 14.90 7.33 0.36
C THR A 140 13.89 7.37 1.49
N LEU A 141 12.70 7.86 1.18
CA LEU A 141 11.55 7.96 2.07
C LEU A 141 10.50 6.93 1.65
N VAL A 142 10.11 6.05 2.56
CA VAL A 142 8.99 5.11 2.42
C VAL A 142 7.75 5.76 3.03
N LEU A 143 6.81 6.19 2.18
CA LEU A 143 5.64 6.99 2.54
C LEU A 143 4.46 6.09 2.87
N ALA A 144 4.16 5.91 4.14
CA ALA A 144 3.02 5.14 4.63
C ALA A 144 1.90 6.07 5.13
N GLY A 145 0.70 5.55 5.34
CA GLY A 145 -0.40 6.33 5.90
C GLY A 145 -1.75 5.68 5.61
N ALA A 146 -2.79 6.16 6.26
CA ALA A 146 -4.16 5.70 6.06
C ALA A 146 -4.62 5.89 4.60
N ARG A 147 -5.74 5.26 4.26
CA ARG A 147 -6.40 5.54 2.97
C ARG A 147 -6.74 7.05 2.91
N ARG A 148 -6.42 7.71 1.78
CA ARG A 148 -6.61 9.17 1.58
C ARG A 148 -5.65 10.07 2.38
N ALA A 149 -4.63 9.54 3.03
CA ALA A 149 -3.60 10.35 3.67
C ALA A 149 -2.76 11.18 2.68
N GLY A 150 -2.97 11.06 1.37
CA GLY A 150 -2.31 11.88 0.36
C GLY A 150 -1.03 11.29 -0.23
N LYS A 151 -0.71 10.00 -0.01
CA LYS A 151 0.52 9.33 -0.53
C LYS A 151 0.77 9.63 -2.01
N SER A 152 -0.13 9.19 -2.91
CA SER A 152 0.04 9.37 -4.36
C SER A 152 0.09 10.85 -4.77
N THR A 153 -0.68 11.72 -4.09
CA THR A 153 -0.65 13.17 -4.35
C THR A 153 0.69 13.78 -3.96
N LEU A 154 1.27 13.38 -2.83
CA LEU A 154 2.57 13.84 -2.37
C LEU A 154 3.70 13.34 -3.27
N VAL A 155 3.68 12.04 -3.68
CA VAL A 155 4.61 11.48 -4.66
C VAL A 155 4.54 12.26 -5.97
N ALA A 156 3.34 12.49 -6.50
CA ALA A 156 3.14 13.25 -7.72
C ALA A 156 3.58 14.72 -7.59
N ARG A 157 3.41 15.34 -6.43
CA ARG A 157 3.90 16.71 -6.21
C ARG A 157 5.42 16.76 -6.13
N LEU A 158 6.02 15.80 -5.42
CA LEU A 158 7.47 15.68 -5.31
C LEU A 158 8.14 15.36 -6.65
N SER A 159 7.47 14.68 -7.57
CA SER A 159 8.02 14.41 -8.91
C SER A 159 8.27 15.67 -9.75
N ALA A 160 7.79 16.84 -9.31
CA ALA A 160 8.07 18.11 -9.97
C ALA A 160 9.48 18.65 -9.72
N PHE A 161 10.24 18.05 -8.83
CA PHE A 161 11.55 18.54 -8.42
C PHE A 161 12.67 17.66 -8.98
N PRO A 162 13.69 18.25 -9.62
CA PRO A 162 14.75 17.49 -10.28
C PRO A 162 15.65 16.70 -9.31
N GLU A 163 15.70 17.10 -8.03
CA GLU A 163 16.43 16.42 -6.96
C GLU A 163 15.70 15.21 -6.37
N VAL A 164 14.51 14.90 -6.89
CA VAL A 164 13.67 13.79 -6.42
C VAL A 164 13.60 12.70 -7.47
N ASP A 165 13.88 11.45 -7.09
CA ASP A 165 13.57 10.27 -7.90
C ASP A 165 12.33 9.57 -7.33
N ILE A 166 11.50 9.00 -8.21
CA ILE A 166 10.28 8.29 -7.86
C ILE A 166 10.51 6.78 -7.97
N LEU A 167 10.23 6.05 -6.88
CA LEU A 167 10.27 4.58 -6.88
C LEU A 167 8.90 3.96 -7.14
N CYS A 168 7.89 4.43 -6.40
CA CYS A 168 6.50 3.97 -6.52
C CYS A 168 5.52 4.94 -5.85
N ASP A 169 4.21 4.72 -6.08
CA ASP A 169 3.12 5.41 -5.36
C ASP A 169 2.15 4.44 -4.68
N ASP A 170 2.28 3.13 -4.90
CA ASP A 170 1.33 2.13 -4.43
C ASP A 170 2.01 0.92 -3.77
N VAL A 171 2.96 0.27 -4.44
CA VAL A 171 3.63 -0.94 -3.95
C VAL A 171 5.15 -0.81 -4.06
N LEU A 172 5.83 -1.12 -2.97
CA LEU A 172 7.28 -1.13 -2.85
C LEU A 172 7.79 -2.50 -2.42
N PRO A 173 8.42 -3.27 -3.29
CA PRO A 173 9.16 -4.46 -2.88
C PRO A 173 10.43 -4.07 -2.12
N ILE A 174 10.71 -4.83 -1.05
CA ILE A 174 11.95 -4.72 -0.26
C ILE A 174 12.77 -5.99 -0.45
N ALA A 175 13.99 -5.84 -0.90
CA ALA A 175 14.93 -6.93 -1.08
C ALA A 175 15.44 -7.48 0.27
N ALA A 176 16.03 -8.67 0.27
CA ALA A 176 16.55 -9.36 1.46
C ALA A 176 17.63 -8.56 2.20
N ASP A 177 18.36 -7.70 1.49
CA ASP A 177 19.35 -6.78 2.05
C ASP A 177 18.74 -5.48 2.63
N GLY A 178 17.41 -5.32 2.59
CA GLY A 178 16.68 -4.15 3.05
C GLY A 178 16.61 -3.00 2.06
N ARG A 179 17.05 -3.21 0.79
CA ARG A 179 16.95 -2.19 -0.26
C ARG A 179 15.55 -2.15 -0.86
N ALA A 180 15.09 -0.95 -1.18
CA ALA A 180 13.85 -0.72 -1.90
C ALA A 180 14.07 -0.99 -3.40
N VAL A 181 13.10 -1.65 -4.05
CA VAL A 181 13.15 -2.01 -5.48
C VAL A 181 12.10 -1.18 -6.23
N ALA A 182 12.54 -0.41 -7.22
CA ALA A 182 11.63 0.31 -8.09
C ALA A 182 10.95 -0.66 -9.08
N LEU A 183 9.63 -0.60 -9.19
CA LEU A 183 8.88 -1.37 -10.19
C LEU A 183 8.84 -0.70 -11.57
N GLY A 184 9.21 0.58 -11.66
CA GLY A 184 9.13 1.33 -12.90
C GLY A 184 7.69 1.65 -13.32
N LEU A 185 6.76 1.70 -12.38
CA LEU A 185 5.36 2.01 -12.64
C LEU A 185 5.09 3.49 -12.39
N ALA A 186 4.49 4.17 -13.37
CA ALA A 186 4.17 5.59 -13.28
C ALA A 186 3.18 5.86 -12.13
N PRO A 187 3.41 6.91 -11.32
CA PRO A 187 2.50 7.31 -10.26
C PRO A 187 1.10 7.60 -10.80
N ARG A 188 0.09 7.17 -10.05
CA ARG A 188 -1.31 7.36 -10.37
C ARG A 188 -1.93 8.47 -9.54
N LEU A 189 -2.57 9.41 -10.19
CA LEU A 189 -3.37 10.45 -9.56
C LEU A 189 -4.86 10.18 -9.71
N ARG A 190 -5.63 10.57 -8.71
CA ARG A 190 -7.09 10.74 -8.84
C ARG A 190 -7.38 12.05 -9.51
N LEU A 191 -8.32 12.02 -10.46
CA LEU A 191 -8.81 13.19 -11.16
C LEU A 191 -10.30 13.43 -10.83
N PRO A 192 -10.78 14.67 -10.89
CA PRO A 192 -9.99 15.89 -11.04
C PRO A 192 -9.11 16.15 -9.80
N LEU A 193 -8.05 16.96 -9.98
CA LEU A 193 -7.25 17.42 -8.86
C LEU A 193 -8.10 18.23 -7.87
N PRO A 194 -7.78 18.19 -6.56
CA PRO A 194 -8.48 18.99 -5.56
C PRO A 194 -8.48 20.49 -5.92
N GLU A 195 -9.55 21.21 -5.55
CA GLU A 195 -9.64 22.65 -5.79
C GLU A 195 -8.47 23.42 -5.21
N GLY A 196 -7.99 23.02 -4.00
CA GLY A 196 -6.82 23.61 -3.34
C GLY A 196 -5.45 23.22 -3.94
N ALA A 197 -5.39 22.46 -5.05
CA ALA A 197 -4.11 22.17 -5.70
C ALA A 197 -3.48 23.47 -6.23
N SER A 198 -2.18 23.70 -5.93
CA SER A 198 -1.46 24.89 -6.34
C SER A 198 -1.37 25.04 -7.87
N PRO A 199 -1.23 26.26 -8.39
CA PRO A 199 -1.00 26.47 -9.82
C PRO A 199 0.23 25.73 -10.35
N ALA A 200 1.30 25.67 -9.57
CA ALA A 200 2.54 24.97 -9.92
C ALA A 200 2.30 23.44 -10.04
N PHE A 201 1.54 22.86 -9.10
CA PHE A 201 1.20 21.45 -9.18
C PHE A 201 0.28 21.14 -10.36
N ARG A 202 -0.73 21.97 -10.61
CA ARG A 202 -1.61 21.84 -11.80
C ARG A 202 -0.82 21.89 -13.11
N GLN A 203 0.11 22.86 -13.23
CA GLN A 203 0.98 22.96 -14.40
C GLN A 203 1.86 21.72 -14.56
N HIS A 204 2.45 21.20 -13.49
CA HIS A 204 3.25 19.97 -13.52
C HIS A 204 2.43 18.78 -14.01
N VAL A 205 1.23 18.58 -13.42
CA VAL A 205 0.32 17.50 -13.84
C VAL A 205 -0.06 17.66 -15.30
N THR A 206 -0.49 18.85 -15.75
CA THR A 206 -0.83 19.09 -17.16
C THR A 206 0.30 18.77 -18.11
N ARG A 207 1.55 19.06 -17.72
CA ARG A 207 2.74 18.80 -18.54
C ARG A 207 3.03 17.33 -18.71
N TRP A 208 2.84 16.54 -17.66
CA TRP A 208 3.29 15.14 -17.57
C TRP A 208 2.14 14.13 -17.52
N LEU A 209 0.89 14.60 -17.69
CA LEU A 209 -0.25 13.71 -17.70
C LEU A 209 -0.18 12.80 -18.93
N GLY A 210 0.01 11.52 -18.66
CA GLY A 210 -0.04 10.42 -19.64
C GLY A 210 -1.48 9.89 -19.79
N PRO A 211 -1.65 8.57 -19.87
CA PRO A 211 -3.00 7.97 -19.97
C PRO A 211 -3.90 8.42 -18.83
N ALA A 212 -5.07 8.92 -19.17
CA ALA A 212 -6.01 9.45 -18.20
C ALA A 212 -7.47 9.24 -18.62
N ASP A 213 -8.35 9.20 -17.63
CA ASP A 213 -9.80 9.27 -17.79
C ASP A 213 -10.40 10.24 -16.75
N ASP A 214 -11.71 10.19 -16.54
CA ASP A 214 -12.41 11.05 -15.57
C ASP A 214 -12.09 10.74 -14.09
N ARG A 215 -11.40 9.62 -13.81
CA ARG A 215 -11.11 9.14 -12.46
C ARG A 215 -9.63 9.13 -12.13
N TYR A 216 -8.79 8.75 -13.10
CA TYR A 216 -7.36 8.50 -12.89
C TYR A 216 -6.54 9.07 -14.03
N GLY A 217 -5.32 9.46 -13.68
CA GLY A 217 -4.29 9.83 -14.64
C GLY A 217 -2.93 9.36 -14.15
N TYR A 218 -2.07 8.99 -15.07
CA TYR A 218 -0.70 8.55 -14.79
C TYR A 218 0.29 9.65 -15.09
N LEU A 219 1.37 9.72 -14.30
CA LEU A 219 2.43 10.72 -14.45
C LEU A 219 3.76 10.02 -14.79
N PRO A 220 4.04 9.69 -16.05
CA PRO A 220 5.33 9.15 -16.49
C PRO A 220 6.40 10.26 -16.54
N THR A 221 6.82 10.71 -15.37
CA THR A 221 7.83 11.77 -15.23
C THR A 221 9.24 11.23 -15.50
N PRO A 222 10.19 12.07 -15.98
CA PRO A 222 11.55 11.62 -16.34
C PRO A 222 12.39 11.15 -15.16
N ASN A 223 11.99 11.47 -13.92
CA ASN A 223 12.64 11.04 -12.69
C ASN A 223 12.00 9.77 -12.07
N LEU A 224 11.16 9.08 -12.83
CA LEU A 224 10.70 7.74 -12.47
C LEU A 224 11.86 6.75 -12.65
N LEU A 225 12.22 6.03 -11.57
CA LEU A 225 13.26 5.01 -11.62
C LEU A 225 12.80 3.80 -12.43
N SER A 226 13.73 3.29 -13.27
CA SER A 226 13.47 2.09 -14.07
C SER A 226 13.25 0.85 -13.21
N HIS A 227 12.47 -0.10 -13.72
CA HIS A 227 12.25 -1.39 -13.10
C HIS A 227 13.57 -2.08 -12.70
N GLY A 228 13.57 -2.67 -11.51
CA GLY A 228 14.71 -3.40 -10.95
C GLY A 228 15.83 -2.52 -10.38
N LYS A 229 15.70 -1.18 -10.47
CA LYS A 229 16.64 -0.28 -9.77
C LYS A 229 16.45 -0.42 -8.27
N THR A 230 17.54 -0.64 -7.54
CA THR A 230 17.53 -0.76 -6.09
C THR A 230 18.20 0.42 -5.42
N VAL A 231 17.62 0.90 -4.32
CA VAL A 231 18.19 1.97 -3.50
C VAL A 231 18.08 1.61 -2.01
N PRO A 232 19.00 2.05 -1.13
CA PRO A 232 18.82 1.85 0.30
C PRO A 232 17.52 2.53 0.78
N ALA A 233 16.75 1.89 1.63
CA ALA A 233 15.66 2.53 2.35
C ALA A 233 16.23 3.21 3.60
N HIS A 234 15.88 4.49 3.84
CA HIS A 234 16.45 5.27 4.94
C HIS A 234 15.41 5.68 5.97
N VAL A 235 14.25 6.16 5.53
CA VAL A 235 13.23 6.74 6.39
C VAL A 235 11.90 6.05 6.13
N PHE A 236 11.23 5.65 7.22
CA PHE A 236 9.81 5.33 7.19
C PHE A 236 9.03 6.59 7.60
N LEU A 237 8.26 7.14 6.67
CA LEU A 237 7.52 8.38 6.87
C LEU A 237 6.01 8.12 6.92
N LEU A 238 5.43 8.16 8.14
CA LEU A 238 3.99 8.05 8.34
C LEU A 238 3.32 9.39 8.04
N LEU A 239 2.43 9.41 7.06
CA LEU A 239 1.64 10.58 6.71
C LEU A 239 0.40 10.69 7.61
N ASP A 240 0.30 11.80 8.32
CA ASP A 240 -0.82 12.16 9.20
C ASP A 240 -1.42 13.49 8.72
N ARG A 241 -2.38 13.39 7.79
CA ARG A 241 -3.05 14.55 7.23
C ARG A 241 -4.13 15.04 8.18
N ARG A 242 -4.10 16.33 8.50
CA ARG A 242 -5.05 17.05 9.34
C ARG A 242 -5.84 18.05 8.51
N ASP A 243 -6.92 18.58 9.08
CA ASP A 243 -7.73 19.61 8.44
C ASP A 243 -7.01 20.98 8.49
N GLU A 244 -6.24 21.23 9.53
CA GLU A 244 -5.50 22.47 9.75
C GLU A 244 -4.17 22.24 10.49
N GLY A 245 -3.34 23.25 10.49
CA GLY A 245 -2.05 23.29 11.20
C GLY A 245 -0.85 23.21 10.24
N PRO A 246 0.31 23.68 10.68
CA PRO A 246 1.53 23.71 9.87
C PRO A 246 2.11 22.31 9.71
N ALA A 247 2.87 22.13 8.60
CA ALA A 247 3.61 20.90 8.37
C ALA A 247 4.75 20.73 9.40
N ARG A 248 4.81 19.56 10.06
CA ARG A 248 5.84 19.24 11.08
C ARG A 248 6.26 17.77 10.97
N LEU A 249 7.53 17.52 11.27
CA LEU A 249 8.09 16.20 11.44
C LEU A 249 8.20 15.86 12.93
N HIS A 250 7.73 14.69 13.30
CA HIS A 250 7.85 14.08 14.63
C HIS A 250 8.56 12.74 14.52
N GLY A 251 9.34 12.36 15.54
CA GLY A 251 9.86 11.00 15.64
C GLY A 251 8.74 9.96 15.76
N LEU A 252 8.99 8.74 15.31
CA LEU A 252 8.23 7.55 15.66
C LEU A 252 9.10 6.66 16.53
N THR A 253 8.49 5.95 17.45
CA THR A 253 9.17 4.90 18.21
C THR A 253 9.42 3.67 17.33
N GLU A 254 10.33 2.79 17.76
CA GLU A 254 10.65 1.57 17.00
C GLU A 254 9.44 0.65 16.88
N ASP A 255 8.68 0.49 17.95
CA ASP A 255 7.46 -0.32 17.96
C ASP A 255 6.34 0.26 17.08
N GLU A 256 6.15 1.58 17.06
CA GLU A 256 5.21 2.23 16.12
C GLU A 256 5.65 2.00 14.67
N THR A 257 6.94 2.17 14.37
CA THR A 257 7.50 1.94 13.03
C THR A 257 7.27 0.49 12.58
N LEU A 258 7.58 -0.46 13.45
CA LEU A 258 7.36 -1.89 13.21
C LEU A 258 5.88 -2.22 12.99
N CYS A 259 5.00 -1.71 13.87
CA CYS A 259 3.56 -1.91 13.76
C CYS A 259 3.05 -1.43 12.39
N ARG A 260 3.45 -0.22 11.97
CA ARG A 260 3.03 0.34 10.68
C ARG A 260 3.62 -0.39 9.47
N LEU A 261 4.84 -0.92 9.55
CA LEU A 261 5.40 -1.79 8.51
C LEU A 261 4.58 -3.06 8.34
N LEU A 262 4.24 -3.73 9.45
CA LEU A 262 3.40 -4.94 9.44
C LEU A 262 2.00 -4.66 8.86
N GLU A 263 1.34 -3.57 9.27
CA GLU A 263 0.04 -3.15 8.74
C GLU A 263 0.07 -2.84 7.23
N ARG A 264 1.21 -2.49 6.66
CA ARG A 264 1.38 -2.14 5.24
C ARG A 264 1.95 -3.28 4.42
N SER A 265 2.31 -4.40 5.04
CA SER A 265 2.76 -5.58 4.33
C SER A 265 1.59 -6.18 3.53
N ILE A 266 1.77 -6.33 2.22
CA ILE A 266 0.82 -6.98 1.29
C ILE A 266 1.34 -8.34 0.84
N ALA A 267 2.64 -8.57 0.99
CA ALA A 267 3.30 -9.84 0.74
C ALA A 267 4.54 -9.94 1.63
N GLY A 268 4.87 -11.14 2.07
CA GLY A 268 6.01 -11.37 2.96
C GLY A 268 6.15 -12.83 3.35
N PRO A 269 7.05 -13.13 4.28
CA PRO A 269 7.22 -14.48 4.79
C PRO A 269 5.92 -15.03 5.38
N ALA A 270 5.70 -16.32 5.20
CA ALA A 270 4.51 -16.97 5.73
C ALA A 270 4.56 -17.11 7.27
N GLY A 271 3.48 -16.67 7.92
CA GLY A 271 3.29 -16.79 9.37
C GLY A 271 3.82 -15.59 10.19
N PRO A 272 3.35 -15.46 11.44
CA PRO A 272 3.60 -14.29 12.27
C PRO A 272 5.07 -14.11 12.64
N GLU A 273 5.79 -15.17 13.02
CA GLU A 273 7.17 -15.07 13.48
C GLU A 273 8.15 -14.66 12.37
N PRO A 274 8.18 -15.28 11.19
CA PRO A 274 9.01 -14.81 10.08
C PRO A 274 8.65 -13.39 9.61
N SER A 275 7.35 -13.05 9.57
CA SER A 275 6.88 -11.71 9.20
C SER A 275 7.34 -10.67 10.22
N PHE A 276 7.22 -10.97 11.53
CA PHE A 276 7.73 -10.11 12.60
C PHE A 276 9.24 -9.91 12.47
N ALA A 277 10.01 -11.00 12.32
CA ALA A 277 11.48 -10.94 12.25
C ALA A 277 11.94 -10.05 11.09
N ALA A 278 11.40 -10.27 9.90
CA ALA A 278 11.76 -9.51 8.71
C ALA A 278 11.34 -8.02 8.81
N ALA A 279 10.14 -7.73 9.34
CA ALA A 279 9.69 -6.35 9.56
C ALA A 279 10.50 -5.64 10.65
N HIS A 280 10.88 -6.35 11.71
CA HIS A 280 11.69 -5.80 12.79
C HIS A 280 13.13 -5.48 12.33
N ASP A 281 13.71 -6.36 11.52
CA ASP A 281 15.03 -6.08 10.93
C ASP A 281 14.99 -4.87 9.99
N LEU A 282 13.90 -4.68 9.25
CA LEU A 282 13.69 -3.48 8.44
C LEU A 282 13.48 -2.24 9.33
N ALA A 283 12.65 -2.32 10.38
CA ALA A 283 12.39 -1.21 11.30
C ALA A 283 13.68 -0.67 11.95
N LYS A 284 14.60 -1.56 12.34
CA LYS A 284 15.91 -1.17 12.92
C LYS A 284 16.82 -0.39 11.96
N ARG A 285 16.63 -0.57 10.65
CA ARG A 285 17.43 0.10 9.62
C ARG A 285 16.82 1.44 9.20
N LEU A 286 15.55 1.68 9.52
CA LEU A 286 14.82 2.87 9.11
C LEU A 286 14.72 3.88 10.26
N THR A 287 14.90 5.15 9.94
CA THR A 287 14.47 6.22 10.85
C THR A 287 12.97 6.41 10.73
N GLY A 288 12.23 6.14 11.80
CA GLY A 288 10.78 6.34 11.86
C GLY A 288 10.43 7.81 12.07
N LEU A 289 9.66 8.39 11.15
CA LEU A 289 9.15 9.76 11.23
C LEU A 289 7.66 9.81 10.94
N ARG A 290 6.97 10.80 11.54
CA ARG A 290 5.57 11.15 11.23
C ARG A 290 5.54 12.57 10.65
N LEU A 291 4.95 12.71 9.48
CA LEU A 291 4.65 14.01 8.87
C LEU A 291 3.21 14.38 9.18
N VAL A 292 3.01 15.32 10.10
CA VAL A 292 1.71 15.95 10.35
C VAL A 292 1.60 17.16 9.41
N TYR A 293 0.51 17.25 8.63
CA TYR A 293 0.34 18.33 7.68
C TYR A 293 -1.13 18.51 7.27
N SER A 294 -1.47 19.72 6.86
CA SER A 294 -2.77 20.06 6.27
C SER A 294 -2.62 20.52 4.81
N ASP A 295 -1.52 21.20 4.50
CA ASP A 295 -1.22 21.75 3.18
C ASP A 295 -0.12 20.94 2.47
N LEU A 296 -0.35 20.65 1.17
CA LEU A 296 0.55 19.86 0.34
C LEU A 296 1.86 20.58 0.03
N GLU A 297 1.79 21.89 -0.21
CA GLU A 297 2.98 22.68 -0.57
C GLU A 297 3.89 22.91 0.64
N GLU A 298 3.31 23.14 1.83
CA GLU A 298 4.08 23.20 3.07
C GLU A 298 4.77 21.85 3.36
N ALA A 299 4.05 20.74 3.25
CA ALA A 299 4.61 19.40 3.41
C ALA A 299 5.77 19.15 2.44
N THR A 300 5.56 19.46 1.16
CA THR A 300 6.58 19.32 0.11
C THR A 300 7.81 20.17 0.43
N THR A 301 7.61 21.44 0.78
CA THR A 301 8.68 22.37 1.12
C THR A 301 9.47 21.90 2.34
N LEU A 302 8.77 21.39 3.37
CA LEU A 302 9.41 20.85 4.58
C LEU A 302 10.31 19.66 4.23
N LEU A 303 9.79 18.69 3.46
CA LEU A 303 10.55 17.49 3.08
C LEU A 303 11.79 17.85 2.24
N LEU A 304 11.65 18.72 1.25
CA LEU A 304 12.79 19.18 0.43
C LEU A 304 13.84 19.91 1.25
N ARG A 305 13.44 20.77 2.20
CA ARG A 305 14.38 21.46 3.09
C ARG A 305 15.08 20.50 4.05
N HIS A 306 14.34 19.54 4.58
CA HIS A 306 14.85 18.63 5.61
C HIS A 306 15.81 17.60 4.99
N PHE A 307 15.43 16.99 3.87
CA PHE A 307 16.21 15.93 3.23
C PHE A 307 17.12 16.42 2.10
N GLY A 308 16.88 17.60 1.53
CA GLY A 308 17.71 18.19 0.49
C GLY A 308 19.02 18.81 0.97
N ARG A 309 19.20 19.02 2.28
CA ARG A 309 20.41 19.60 2.89
C ARG A 309 21.37 18.56 3.47
N LEU A 310 20.97 17.30 3.47
CA LEU A 310 21.79 16.23 4.03
C LEU A 310 22.95 15.94 3.09
N GLY A 311 24.15 16.39 3.51
CA GLY A 311 25.41 15.99 2.89
C GLY A 311 25.69 14.48 3.08
N GLU A 312 26.95 14.06 2.86
CA GLU A 312 27.36 12.64 2.93
C GLU A 312 27.21 12.00 4.31
N ASP A 313 27.03 12.79 5.40
CA ASP A 313 26.83 12.31 6.78
C ASP A 313 25.31 12.13 7.06
N ARG A 314 24.79 10.99 6.60
CA ARG A 314 23.36 10.65 6.52
C ARG A 314 22.70 10.19 7.83
N GLN A 315 23.35 10.30 8.98
CA GLN A 315 22.81 9.81 10.26
C GLN A 315 22.06 10.87 11.08
N ASP A 316 22.30 12.14 10.81
CA ASP A 316 21.61 13.23 11.51
C ASP A 316 20.56 13.89 10.59
N PHE A 317 19.32 13.42 10.70
CA PHE A 317 18.19 14.02 9.98
C PHE A 317 17.73 15.38 10.53
N GLY A 318 18.54 15.98 11.38
CA GLY A 318 18.27 17.30 12.00
C GLY A 318 17.15 17.26 13.06
N PRO A 319 16.79 18.40 13.61
CA PRO A 319 15.83 18.45 14.70
C PRO A 319 14.43 18.06 14.22
N VAL A 320 13.87 17.02 14.84
CA VAL A 320 12.47 16.61 14.74
C VAL A 320 11.79 16.78 16.08
N SER A 321 10.47 17.02 16.06
CA SER A 321 9.69 17.08 17.29
C SER A 321 9.62 15.69 17.94
N PRO A 322 9.48 15.61 19.27
CA PRO A 322 9.27 14.32 19.95
C PRO A 322 8.09 13.54 19.38
N PRO A 323 8.03 12.23 19.59
CA PRO A 323 6.88 11.41 19.22
C PRO A 323 5.58 11.98 19.79
N LEU A 324 4.51 11.91 19.00
CA LEU A 324 3.17 12.23 19.47
C LEU A 324 2.61 11.05 20.26
N ALA A 325 1.73 11.32 21.23
CA ALA A 325 1.00 10.25 21.89
C ALA A 325 0.27 9.39 20.85
N PRO A 326 0.25 8.06 21.03
CA PRO A 326 -0.45 7.16 20.12
C PRO A 326 -1.93 7.56 20.03
N THR A 327 -2.44 7.72 18.83
CA THR A 327 -3.90 7.85 18.62
C THR A 327 -4.49 6.46 18.84
N ALA A 328 -5.46 6.35 19.73
CA ALA A 328 -6.17 5.09 19.93
C ALA A 328 -6.75 4.60 18.60
N PRO A 329 -6.60 3.31 18.24
CA PRO A 329 -7.22 2.78 17.06
C PRO A 329 -8.75 2.93 17.18
N GLU A 330 -9.41 3.41 16.13
CA GLU A 330 -10.86 3.33 16.02
C GLU A 330 -11.25 1.84 16.07
N SER A 331 -11.87 1.41 17.16
CA SER A 331 -12.40 0.04 17.27
C SER A 331 -13.74 -0.04 16.56
N PRO A 332 -13.88 -0.73 15.42
CA PRO A 332 -15.11 -0.74 14.65
C PRO A 332 -16.19 -1.70 15.19
N GLU A 333 -15.89 -2.52 16.19
CA GLU A 333 -16.84 -3.53 16.70
C GLU A 333 -17.03 -3.40 18.21
N THR A 334 -18.30 -3.50 18.66
CA THR A 334 -18.63 -3.65 20.07
C THR A 334 -18.12 -5.01 20.53
N PRO A 335 -17.15 -5.08 21.47
CA PRO A 335 -16.62 -6.36 21.92
C PRO A 335 -17.71 -7.19 22.58
N ALA A 336 -17.61 -8.52 22.46
CA ALA A 336 -18.46 -9.43 23.22
C ALA A 336 -18.31 -9.16 24.73
N GLU A 337 -19.41 -9.23 25.49
CA GLU A 337 -19.35 -9.10 26.95
C GLU A 337 -18.60 -10.31 27.54
N ILE A 338 -17.64 -10.04 28.41
CA ILE A 338 -16.98 -11.06 29.25
C ILE A 338 -17.46 -10.92 30.72
N ASP A 339 -17.50 -12.02 31.42
CA ASP A 339 -17.77 -11.99 32.89
C ASP A 339 -16.53 -11.39 33.59
N GLN A 340 -16.72 -10.19 34.14
CA GLN A 340 -15.63 -9.43 34.79
C GLN A 340 -15.15 -10.04 36.10
N THR A 341 -15.95 -10.94 36.72
CA THR A 341 -15.62 -11.63 37.98
C THR A 341 -14.88 -12.94 37.74
N MET A 342 -14.94 -13.48 36.51
CA MET A 342 -14.25 -14.69 36.15
C MET A 342 -12.74 -14.42 35.98
N PRO A 343 -11.87 -15.24 36.61
CA PRO A 343 -10.44 -15.09 36.39
C PRO A 343 -10.04 -15.58 35.00
N PHE A 344 -9.22 -14.82 34.30
CA PHE A 344 -8.61 -15.16 33.02
C PHE A 344 -7.11 -15.37 33.17
N VAL A 345 -6.56 -16.19 32.32
CA VAL A 345 -5.11 -16.45 32.22
C VAL A 345 -4.69 -16.44 30.76
N ARG A 346 -3.47 -16.00 30.49
CA ARG A 346 -2.93 -15.98 29.12
C ARG A 346 -2.63 -17.40 28.61
N ALA A 347 -2.72 -17.60 27.30
CA ALA A 347 -2.34 -18.84 26.66
C ALA A 347 -0.86 -19.13 26.87
N SER A 348 -0.53 -20.32 27.39
CA SER A 348 0.84 -20.72 27.74
C SER A 348 1.74 -20.92 26.52
N ASP A 349 1.15 -21.17 25.34
CA ASP A 349 1.82 -21.36 24.06
C ASP A 349 2.02 -20.03 23.27
N ALA A 350 1.54 -18.90 23.79
CA ALA A 350 1.68 -17.62 23.13
C ALA A 350 3.14 -17.15 23.08
N ALA A 351 3.64 -16.88 21.89
CA ALA A 351 4.91 -16.22 21.68
C ALA A 351 4.81 -14.73 22.01
N VAL A 352 5.83 -14.18 22.66
CA VAL A 352 5.90 -12.75 23.01
C VAL A 352 7.24 -12.19 22.54
N ARG A 353 7.20 -11.06 21.84
CA ARG A 353 8.39 -10.29 21.46
C ARG A 353 8.22 -8.84 21.94
N ARG A 354 9.18 -8.35 22.71
CA ARG A 354 9.19 -6.97 23.19
C ARG A 354 9.97 -6.07 22.24
N VAL A 355 9.41 -4.89 21.96
CA VAL A 355 10.05 -3.84 21.18
C VAL A 355 9.75 -2.52 21.87
N GLY A 356 10.78 -1.85 22.40
CA GLY A 356 10.58 -0.69 23.25
C GLY A 356 9.67 -1.01 24.44
N ASP A 357 8.68 -0.17 24.66
CA ASP A 357 7.68 -0.32 25.71
C ASP A 357 6.45 -1.14 25.32
N ALA A 358 6.39 -1.58 24.07
CA ALA A 358 5.30 -2.41 23.53
C ALA A 358 5.66 -3.91 23.50
N ALA A 359 4.69 -4.74 23.11
CA ALA A 359 4.91 -6.15 22.83
C ALA A 359 4.10 -6.58 21.59
N PHE A 360 4.61 -7.61 20.93
CA PHE A 360 3.93 -8.29 19.83
C PHE A 360 3.70 -9.73 20.27
N ILE A 361 2.48 -10.23 20.10
CA ILE A 361 2.08 -11.56 20.54
C ILE A 361 1.37 -12.33 19.45
N TRP A 362 1.53 -13.64 19.42
CA TRP A 362 0.83 -14.58 18.54
C TRP A 362 0.91 -16.00 19.11
N ARG A 363 0.09 -16.91 18.62
CA ARG A 363 0.20 -18.34 18.93
C ARG A 363 0.77 -19.10 17.74
N PRO A 364 1.37 -20.27 17.97
CA PRO A 364 1.79 -21.16 16.90
C PRO A 364 0.62 -21.54 16.00
N GLY A 365 0.77 -21.30 14.70
CA GLY A 365 -0.28 -21.56 13.71
C GLY A 365 -1.23 -20.39 13.43
N ASP A 366 -1.13 -19.30 14.17
CA ASP A 366 -1.89 -18.08 13.87
C ASP A 366 -1.47 -17.49 12.51
N VAL A 367 -2.40 -16.81 11.88
CA VAL A 367 -2.15 -15.99 10.69
C VAL A 367 -1.89 -14.54 11.09
N MET A 368 -2.40 -14.12 12.23
CA MET A 368 -2.37 -12.75 12.74
C MET A 368 -1.36 -12.58 13.87
N LEU A 369 -0.87 -11.38 13.99
CA LEU A 369 0.03 -10.91 15.03
C LEU A 369 -0.60 -9.70 15.69
N TRP A 370 -0.53 -9.64 17.02
CA TRP A 370 -1.16 -8.60 17.82
C TRP A 370 -0.12 -7.66 18.40
N HIS A 371 -0.34 -6.37 18.23
CA HIS A 371 0.46 -5.32 18.87
C HIS A 371 -0.19 -4.88 20.17
N LEU A 372 0.54 -5.00 21.27
CA LEU A 372 0.16 -4.53 22.59
C LEU A 372 0.94 -3.25 22.91
N ASN A 373 0.24 -2.13 23.04
CA ASN A 373 0.80 -0.90 23.55
C ASN A 373 1.27 -1.09 25.01
N PRO A 374 1.99 -0.14 25.62
CA PRO A 374 2.52 -0.32 26.99
C PRO A 374 1.48 -0.73 28.04
N VAL A 375 0.26 -0.18 27.96
CA VAL A 375 -0.83 -0.52 28.89
C VAL A 375 -1.33 -1.96 28.66
N ALA A 376 -1.63 -2.31 27.41
CA ALA A 376 -2.07 -3.66 27.06
C ALA A 376 -0.99 -4.71 27.37
N ARG A 377 0.30 -4.36 27.21
CA ARG A 377 1.43 -5.22 27.62
C ARG A 377 1.46 -5.44 29.15
N ALA A 378 1.20 -4.40 29.94
CA ALA A 378 1.13 -4.53 31.39
C ALA A 378 -0.01 -5.45 31.81
N ILE A 379 -1.20 -5.29 31.20
CA ILE A 379 -2.35 -6.19 31.42
C ILE A 379 -1.99 -7.63 31.02
N TRP A 380 -1.41 -7.82 29.86
CA TRP A 380 -0.92 -9.14 29.41
C TRP A 380 0.05 -9.78 30.39
N ALA A 381 0.94 -9.00 31.00
CA ALA A 381 1.89 -9.49 31.99
C ALA A 381 1.19 -9.91 33.31
N MET A 382 0.15 -9.19 33.73
CA MET A 382 -0.63 -9.54 34.91
C MET A 382 -1.44 -10.83 34.74
N LEU A 383 -1.81 -11.18 33.51
CA LEU A 383 -2.52 -12.41 33.16
C LEU A 383 -1.59 -13.65 33.08
N ASP A 384 -0.35 -13.56 33.54
CA ASP A 384 0.52 -14.73 33.75
C ASP A 384 -0.04 -15.67 34.84
N GLU A 385 -0.74 -15.08 35.81
CA GLU A 385 -1.52 -15.78 36.80
C GLU A 385 -3.01 -15.49 36.62
N PRO A 386 -3.92 -16.39 37.04
CA PRO A 386 -5.36 -16.16 36.95
C PRO A 386 -5.79 -14.88 37.66
N ALA A 387 -6.36 -13.92 36.89
CA ALA A 387 -6.83 -12.65 37.42
C ALA A 387 -8.20 -12.27 36.86
N PRO A 388 -9.17 -11.83 37.69
CA PRO A 388 -10.42 -11.29 37.22
C PRO A 388 -10.24 -9.84 36.70
N ALA A 389 -11.09 -9.39 35.78
CA ALA A 389 -11.03 -8.03 35.25
C ALA A 389 -11.17 -6.97 36.34
N THR A 390 -11.95 -7.22 37.38
CA THR A 390 -12.11 -6.32 38.52
C THR A 390 -10.80 -5.98 39.23
N LEU A 391 -9.94 -6.97 39.44
CA LEU A 391 -8.59 -6.76 40.03
C LEU A 391 -7.69 -5.95 39.08
N LEU A 392 -7.76 -6.21 37.76
CA LEU A 392 -6.97 -5.48 36.79
C LEU A 392 -7.37 -4.00 36.71
N VAL A 393 -8.68 -3.69 36.84
CA VAL A 393 -9.16 -2.29 36.92
C VAL A 393 -8.64 -1.59 38.16
N GLU A 394 -8.59 -2.24 39.33
CA GLU A 394 -8.03 -1.66 40.56
C GLU A 394 -6.57 -1.26 40.36
N VAL A 395 -5.76 -2.18 39.83
CA VAL A 395 -4.33 -1.93 39.56
C VAL A 395 -4.13 -0.82 38.51
N LEU A 396 -4.96 -0.80 37.45
CA LEU A 396 -4.91 0.27 36.45
C LEU A 396 -5.31 1.62 37.04
N GLY A 397 -6.27 1.68 37.97
CA GLY A 397 -6.66 2.90 38.68
C GLY A 397 -5.52 3.50 39.51
N GLU A 398 -4.64 2.67 40.09
CA GLU A 398 -3.44 3.15 40.78
C GLU A 398 -2.39 3.71 39.81
N LEU A 399 -2.28 3.14 38.62
CA LEU A 399 -1.32 3.57 37.60
C LEU A 399 -1.81 4.81 36.81
N PHE A 400 -3.11 4.99 36.67
CA PHE A 400 -3.75 6.06 35.88
C PHE A 400 -4.81 6.82 36.74
N PRO A 401 -4.37 7.56 37.78
CA PRO A 401 -5.28 8.20 38.73
C PRO A 401 -6.16 9.32 38.10
N ASP A 402 -5.79 9.81 36.93
CA ASP A 402 -6.54 10.84 36.20
C ASP A 402 -7.69 10.26 35.35
N GLU A 403 -7.75 8.92 35.18
CA GLU A 403 -8.79 8.24 34.40
C GLU A 403 -9.91 7.73 35.36
N THR A 404 -11.16 7.74 34.84
CA THR A 404 -12.27 7.24 35.65
C THR A 404 -12.28 5.70 35.67
N PRO A 405 -12.73 5.08 36.80
CA PRO A 405 -12.82 3.61 36.87
C PRO A 405 -13.74 3.00 35.81
N GLU A 406 -14.80 3.70 35.42
CA GLU A 406 -15.75 3.26 34.39
C GLU A 406 -15.07 3.21 33.01
N ARG A 407 -14.22 4.20 32.70
CA ARG A 407 -13.46 4.23 31.43
C ARG A 407 -12.42 3.12 31.40
N LEU A 408 -11.65 2.96 32.48
CA LEU A 408 -10.66 1.89 32.60
C LEU A 408 -11.32 0.51 32.46
N ALA A 409 -12.49 0.30 33.10
CA ALA A 409 -13.22 -0.95 33.00
C ALA A 409 -13.72 -1.22 31.59
N SER A 410 -14.23 -0.20 30.89
CA SER A 410 -14.70 -0.32 29.51
C SER A 410 -13.56 -0.65 28.54
N ASP A 411 -12.42 0.05 28.65
CA ASP A 411 -11.26 -0.17 27.79
C ASP A 411 -10.64 -1.55 28.05
N LEU A 412 -10.54 -1.96 29.33
CA LEU A 412 -10.05 -3.29 29.70
C LEU A 412 -10.98 -4.39 29.19
N GLN A 413 -12.29 -4.25 29.34
CA GLN A 413 -13.26 -5.22 28.84
C GLN A 413 -13.12 -5.40 27.34
N GLY A 414 -12.98 -4.31 26.58
CA GLY A 414 -12.76 -4.36 25.13
C GLY A 414 -11.47 -5.07 24.75
N LEU A 415 -10.40 -4.86 25.49
CA LEU A 415 -9.13 -5.55 25.27
C LEU A 415 -9.24 -7.05 25.58
N MET A 416 -9.74 -7.40 26.76
CA MET A 416 -9.86 -8.80 27.19
C MET A 416 -10.80 -9.59 26.29
N ALA A 417 -11.93 -9.01 25.87
CA ALA A 417 -12.85 -9.66 24.93
C ALA A 417 -12.18 -10.00 23.59
N ARG A 418 -11.38 -9.08 23.05
CA ARG A 418 -10.60 -9.33 21.82
C ARG A 418 -9.54 -10.43 22.02
N LEU A 419 -8.77 -10.35 23.13
CA LEU A 419 -7.76 -11.37 23.43
C LEU A 419 -8.40 -12.76 23.62
N CYS A 420 -9.60 -12.80 24.23
CA CYS A 420 -10.34 -14.05 24.42
C CYS A 420 -10.88 -14.61 23.10
N ALA A 421 -11.45 -13.77 22.24
CA ALA A 421 -11.94 -14.15 20.91
C ALA A 421 -10.84 -14.76 20.03
N GLU A 422 -9.62 -14.29 20.19
CA GLU A 422 -8.43 -14.78 19.48
C GLU A 422 -7.73 -15.94 20.21
N GLY A 423 -8.28 -16.40 21.33
CA GLY A 423 -7.71 -17.51 22.10
C GLY A 423 -6.38 -17.20 22.77
N LEU A 424 -6.00 -15.91 22.85
CA LEU A 424 -4.78 -15.45 23.52
C LEU A 424 -4.91 -15.47 25.05
N ILE A 425 -6.15 -15.32 25.57
CA ILE A 425 -6.48 -15.56 26.96
C ILE A 425 -7.68 -16.51 27.03
N HIS A 426 -7.86 -17.19 28.14
CA HIS A 426 -8.99 -18.07 28.40
C HIS A 426 -9.38 -18.03 29.89
N PRO A 427 -10.64 -18.36 30.22
CA PRO A 427 -11.05 -18.54 31.61
C PRO A 427 -10.12 -19.55 32.32
N ALA A 428 -9.68 -19.20 33.52
CA ALA A 428 -8.95 -20.11 34.37
C ALA A 428 -9.94 -21.12 34.94
N GLY A 429 -9.84 -22.39 34.51
CA GLY A 429 -10.69 -23.49 34.94
C GLY A 429 -10.39 -23.97 36.34
#